data_ac179257e641ba4dd551b35cc47a9d00
#
_entry.id   ac179257e641ba4dd551b35cc47a9d00
#
_cell.length_a   1.000
_cell.length_b   1.000
_cell.length_c   1.000
_cell.angle_alpha   90.00
_cell.angle_beta   90.00
_cell.angle_gamma   90.00
#
_symmetry.space_group_name_H-M   'P 1'
#
loop_
_entity.id
_entity.type
_entity.pdbx_description
1 polymer ?
#
loop_
_entity_poly.entity_id
_entity_poly.type
_entity_poly.pdbx_seq_one_letter_code
_entity_poly.pdbx_strand_id
1 'polypeptide(L)'
;MATFNAFRWEHLPGLIAVWNSVFAGGPNFTPLVEQDFLARVADQPSFDPERLLVACDAGGIVGFVHFGPVTNFWYSLSERTINPSEGQIWALVAPPSDRDLVKALLDAAVERLASDGARKIFFHPSWVQCTQPFYNGIAGAYEMPGLSDTRAELLDVLADHGFTPAAHYATPEFDLSDRARLSSLMEAAERIWQRVESAGATRAVRQVRSAFFPPRRVVEIISGLETIAMTAFGPWEEYARAHGRRLYGITGVQVARGWRGMGLGKLIMILALDAAAEEGADAVHLHVYKGNERAWNLYHRALGVQPKHLWLTLERRL
;
A
#
# COMPACT_ATOMS: atom_id res chain seq x y z
N MET A 1 -4.25 -15.82 -30.57
CA MET A 1 -4.34 -16.27 -29.18
C MET A 1 -3.05 -15.89 -28.47
N ALA A 2 -3.14 -15.32 -27.30
CA ALA A 2 -1.97 -15.02 -26.51
C ALA A 2 -1.36 -16.31 -25.92
N THR A 3 -0.05 -16.36 -25.85
CA THR A 3 0.69 -17.43 -25.14
C THR A 3 1.15 -16.91 -23.79
N PHE A 4 1.16 -17.77 -22.76
CA PHE A 4 1.58 -17.41 -21.42
C PHE A 4 2.98 -17.96 -21.15
N ASN A 5 3.90 -17.11 -20.74
CA ASN A 5 5.28 -17.46 -20.46
C ASN A 5 5.68 -16.92 -19.08
N ALA A 6 6.60 -17.57 -18.41
CA ALA A 6 7.24 -17.01 -17.23
C ALA A 6 8.03 -15.75 -17.62
N PHE A 7 8.12 -14.80 -16.69
CA PHE A 7 8.85 -13.55 -16.91
C PHE A 7 10.31 -13.81 -17.23
N ARG A 8 10.82 -13.07 -18.20
CA ARG A 8 12.23 -12.92 -18.52
C ARG A 8 12.58 -11.44 -18.67
N TRP A 9 13.82 -11.09 -18.47
CA TRP A 9 14.24 -9.70 -18.53
C TRP A 9 13.96 -9.01 -19.88
N GLU A 10 13.97 -9.77 -20.96
CA GLU A 10 13.59 -9.29 -22.30
C GLU A 10 12.13 -8.83 -22.39
N HIS A 11 11.28 -9.29 -21.44
CA HIS A 11 9.89 -8.90 -21.39
C HIS A 11 9.69 -7.52 -20.70
N LEU A 12 10.65 -7.03 -19.93
CA LEU A 12 10.48 -5.86 -19.07
C LEU A 12 10.00 -4.61 -19.81
N PRO A 13 10.54 -4.22 -20.99
CA PRO A 13 10.05 -3.04 -21.70
C PRO A 13 8.57 -3.14 -22.09
N GLY A 14 8.14 -4.31 -22.57
CA GLY A 14 6.73 -4.56 -22.92
C GLY A 14 5.82 -4.58 -21.70
N LEU A 15 6.26 -5.17 -20.59
CA LEU A 15 5.53 -5.17 -19.33
C LEU A 15 5.29 -3.74 -18.82
N ILE A 16 6.33 -2.89 -18.84
CA ILE A 16 6.23 -1.48 -18.48
C ILE A 16 5.26 -0.74 -19.39
N ALA A 17 5.31 -0.98 -20.69
CA ALA A 17 4.41 -0.34 -21.65
C ALA A 17 2.94 -0.70 -21.39
N VAL A 18 2.65 -1.98 -21.12
CA VAL A 18 1.29 -2.45 -20.80
C VAL A 18 0.82 -1.86 -19.47
N TRP A 19 1.68 -1.88 -18.43
CA TRP A 19 1.37 -1.25 -17.14
C TRP A 19 0.96 0.21 -17.33
N ASN A 20 1.80 0.99 -18.00
CA ASN A 20 1.56 2.41 -18.19
C ASN A 20 0.30 2.69 -19.00
N SER A 21 0.00 1.86 -19.99
CA SER A 21 -1.24 1.98 -20.78
C SER A 21 -2.49 1.68 -19.95
N VAL A 22 -2.44 0.61 -19.16
CA VAL A 22 -3.60 0.13 -18.39
C VAL A 22 -3.91 1.03 -17.18
N PHE A 23 -2.89 1.60 -16.55
CA PHE A 23 -3.07 2.46 -15.38
C PHE A 23 -3.17 3.95 -15.71
N ALA A 24 -2.94 4.36 -16.97
CA ALA A 24 -3.06 5.75 -17.40
C ALA A 24 -4.43 6.35 -17.01
N GLY A 25 -4.39 7.54 -16.39
CA GLY A 25 -5.59 8.23 -15.92
C GLY A 25 -6.22 7.68 -14.64
N GLY A 26 -5.63 6.63 -14.05
CA GLY A 26 -6.04 6.12 -12.73
C GLY A 26 -5.67 7.06 -11.58
N PRO A 27 -6.21 6.79 -10.36
CA PRO A 27 -5.88 7.60 -9.19
C PRO A 27 -4.38 7.64 -8.94
N ASN A 28 -3.84 8.86 -8.80
CA ASN A 28 -2.41 9.09 -8.51
C ASN A 28 -1.47 8.33 -9.46
N PHE A 29 -1.85 8.15 -10.73
CA PHE A 29 -1.05 7.39 -11.68
C PHE A 29 0.37 7.94 -11.76
N THR A 30 1.34 7.06 -11.55
CA THR A 30 2.77 7.32 -11.74
C THR A 30 3.28 6.39 -12.82
N PRO A 31 3.86 6.90 -13.93
CA PRO A 31 4.42 6.02 -14.95
C PRO A 31 5.47 5.09 -14.35
N LEU A 32 5.29 3.79 -14.57
CA LEU A 32 6.30 2.80 -14.19
C LEU A 32 7.52 2.96 -15.09
N VAL A 33 8.71 3.01 -14.48
CA VAL A 33 10.01 2.96 -15.17
C VAL A 33 10.79 1.75 -14.69
N GLU A 34 11.80 1.34 -15.45
CA GLU A 34 12.62 0.16 -15.15
C GLU A 34 13.19 0.18 -13.72
N GLN A 35 13.74 1.30 -13.30
CA GLN A 35 14.30 1.48 -11.96
C GLN A 35 13.26 1.20 -10.86
N ASP A 36 12.02 1.63 -11.05
CA ASP A 36 10.95 1.41 -10.07
C ASP A 36 10.53 -0.06 -10.04
N PHE A 37 10.43 -0.71 -11.20
CA PHE A 37 10.14 -2.15 -11.26
C PHE A 37 11.24 -2.95 -10.55
N LEU A 38 12.51 -2.63 -10.80
CA LEU A 38 13.63 -3.26 -10.09
C LEU A 38 13.47 -3.08 -8.58
N ALA A 39 13.40 -1.85 -8.11
CA ALA A 39 13.36 -1.55 -6.67
C ALA A 39 12.10 -2.07 -5.95
N ARG A 40 10.93 -2.04 -6.62
CA ARG A 40 9.63 -2.36 -6.00
C ARG A 40 9.15 -3.77 -6.25
N VAL A 41 9.71 -4.47 -7.22
CA VAL A 41 9.27 -5.81 -7.61
C VAL A 41 10.45 -6.78 -7.64
N ALA A 42 11.42 -6.57 -8.54
CA ALA A 42 12.42 -7.59 -8.82
C ALA A 42 13.48 -7.76 -7.72
N ASP A 43 13.86 -6.69 -7.03
CA ASP A 43 14.83 -6.74 -5.91
C ASP A 43 14.21 -7.21 -4.60
N GLN A 44 12.89 -7.49 -4.59
CA GLN A 44 12.24 -8.00 -3.39
C GLN A 44 12.68 -9.46 -3.13
N PRO A 45 13.02 -9.82 -1.88
CA PRO A 45 13.56 -11.17 -1.56
C PRO A 45 12.63 -12.34 -1.89
N SER A 46 11.35 -12.05 -2.14
CA SER A 46 10.33 -13.04 -2.48
C SER A 46 9.93 -13.02 -3.94
N PHE A 47 10.59 -12.19 -4.76
CA PHE A 47 10.35 -12.19 -6.20
C PHE A 47 10.77 -13.53 -6.82
N ASP A 48 9.84 -14.11 -7.56
CA ASP A 48 10.05 -15.34 -8.31
C ASP A 48 9.55 -15.11 -9.75
N PRO A 49 10.44 -15.08 -10.76
CA PRO A 49 10.05 -14.83 -12.14
C PRO A 49 9.09 -15.89 -12.70
N GLU A 50 9.09 -17.11 -12.15
CA GLU A 50 8.15 -18.18 -12.54
C GLU A 50 6.71 -17.89 -12.07
N ARG A 51 6.53 -16.93 -11.17
CA ARG A 51 5.24 -16.49 -10.64
C ARG A 51 4.77 -15.14 -11.22
N LEU A 52 5.50 -14.62 -12.19
CA LEU A 52 5.11 -13.49 -13.01
C LEU A 52 4.89 -13.99 -14.43
N LEU A 53 3.62 -14.31 -14.78
CA LEU A 53 3.28 -14.78 -16.11
C LEU A 53 3.00 -13.58 -17.02
N VAL A 54 3.60 -13.56 -18.19
CA VAL A 54 3.36 -12.59 -19.26
C VAL A 54 2.56 -13.22 -20.39
N ALA A 55 1.56 -12.50 -20.87
CA ALA A 55 0.80 -12.86 -22.07
C ALA A 55 1.41 -12.16 -23.27
N CYS A 56 1.77 -12.95 -24.27
CA CYS A 56 2.37 -12.48 -25.51
C CYS A 56 1.50 -12.84 -26.73
N ASP A 57 1.37 -11.91 -27.65
CA ASP A 57 0.83 -12.16 -29.00
C ASP A 57 1.86 -11.79 -30.08
N ALA A 58 1.43 -11.75 -31.36
CA ALA A 58 2.30 -11.38 -32.46
C ALA A 58 2.87 -9.95 -32.38
N GLY A 59 2.24 -9.07 -31.61
CA GLY A 59 2.66 -7.67 -31.40
C GLY A 59 3.53 -7.47 -30.15
N GLY A 60 3.72 -8.47 -29.31
CA GLY A 60 4.51 -8.41 -28.09
C GLY A 60 3.70 -8.72 -26.83
N ILE A 61 4.06 -8.09 -25.70
CA ILE A 61 3.37 -8.29 -24.44
C ILE A 61 2.06 -7.52 -24.42
N VAL A 62 0.96 -8.23 -24.13
CA VAL A 62 -0.41 -7.68 -24.07
C VAL A 62 -1.00 -7.68 -22.68
N GLY A 63 -0.37 -8.38 -21.71
CA GLY A 63 -0.80 -8.42 -20.32
C GLY A 63 0.14 -9.24 -19.46
N PHE A 64 -0.09 -9.23 -18.15
CA PHE A 64 0.62 -10.08 -17.20
C PHE A 64 -0.17 -10.27 -15.90
N VAL A 65 0.20 -11.32 -15.16
CA VAL A 65 -0.29 -11.56 -13.81
C VAL A 65 0.87 -11.95 -12.90
N HIS A 66 0.95 -11.33 -11.71
CA HIS A 66 1.93 -11.66 -10.68
C HIS A 66 1.22 -12.21 -9.45
N PHE A 67 1.60 -13.40 -9.02
CA PHE A 67 0.94 -14.14 -7.96
C PHE A 67 1.96 -14.97 -7.16
N GLY A 68 1.54 -15.49 -6.01
CA GLY A 68 2.36 -16.41 -5.21
C GLY A 68 1.69 -16.79 -3.89
N PRO A 69 2.38 -17.55 -3.03
CA PRO A 69 1.86 -17.91 -1.72
C PRO A 69 1.81 -16.68 -0.80
N VAL A 70 0.92 -16.71 0.19
CA VAL A 70 0.94 -15.73 1.28
C VAL A 70 2.16 -15.98 2.16
N THR A 71 2.93 -14.93 2.39
CA THR A 71 4.11 -14.98 3.26
C THR A 71 3.98 -13.94 4.37
N ASN A 72 4.24 -14.34 5.61
CA ASN A 72 4.25 -13.44 6.76
C ASN A 72 5.66 -13.01 7.11
N PHE A 73 5.94 -11.69 7.01
CA PHE A 73 7.25 -11.10 7.32
C PHE A 73 7.29 -10.31 8.64
N TRP A 74 6.15 -10.16 9.34
CA TRP A 74 5.99 -9.17 10.38
C TRP A 74 6.80 -9.40 11.65
N TYR A 75 7.24 -10.64 11.90
CA TYR A 75 7.80 -10.98 13.21
C TYR A 75 9.29 -11.29 13.19
N SER A 76 9.87 -11.58 12.04
CA SER A 76 11.32 -11.81 11.92
C SER A 76 11.75 -11.82 10.45
N LEU A 77 12.80 -11.08 10.12
CA LEU A 77 13.48 -11.18 8.82
C LEU A 77 14.12 -12.57 8.60
N SER A 78 14.23 -13.37 9.66
CA SER A 78 14.84 -14.70 9.65
C SER A 78 13.82 -15.84 9.51
N GLU A 79 12.55 -15.61 9.85
CA GLU A 79 11.50 -16.64 9.79
C GLU A 79 10.41 -16.25 8.81
N ARG A 80 10.61 -16.65 7.55
CA ARG A 80 9.56 -16.58 6.54
C ARG A 80 8.59 -17.73 6.77
N THR A 81 7.41 -17.45 7.29
CA THR A 81 6.33 -18.42 7.28
C THR A 81 5.54 -18.30 5.99
N ILE A 82 5.62 -19.31 5.14
CA ILE A 82 4.76 -19.45 3.98
C ILE A 82 3.49 -20.15 4.45
N ASN A 83 2.32 -19.57 4.17
CA ASN A 83 1.06 -20.28 4.33
C ASN A 83 0.70 -20.98 3.01
N PRO A 84 0.95 -22.28 2.86
CA PRO A 84 0.72 -22.97 1.60
C PRO A 84 -0.76 -23.08 1.25
N SER A 85 -1.66 -22.89 2.22
CA SER A 85 -3.11 -22.96 2.00
C SER A 85 -3.71 -21.63 1.51
N GLU A 86 -2.90 -20.57 1.44
CA GLU A 86 -3.33 -19.24 0.99
C GLU A 86 -2.44 -18.72 -0.13
N GLY A 87 -3.07 -18.33 -1.23
CA GLY A 87 -2.44 -17.68 -2.36
C GLY A 87 -2.80 -16.20 -2.44
N GLN A 88 -2.06 -15.48 -3.25
CA GLN A 88 -2.32 -14.06 -3.51
C GLN A 88 -1.97 -13.68 -4.94
N ILE A 89 -2.74 -12.75 -5.50
CA ILE A 89 -2.49 -12.11 -6.77
C ILE A 89 -2.19 -10.65 -6.48
N TRP A 90 -0.95 -10.22 -6.73
CA TRP A 90 -0.49 -8.85 -6.46
C TRP A 90 -0.78 -7.90 -7.59
N ALA A 91 -0.76 -8.39 -8.82
CA ALA A 91 -1.08 -7.61 -10.01
C ALA A 91 -1.74 -8.49 -11.06
N LEU A 92 -2.75 -7.96 -11.71
CA LEU A 92 -3.35 -8.48 -12.94
C LEU A 92 -3.51 -7.28 -13.86
N VAL A 93 -2.73 -7.25 -14.92
CA VAL A 93 -2.57 -6.10 -15.81
C VAL A 93 -2.83 -6.54 -17.24
N ALA A 94 -3.95 -6.10 -17.77
CA ALA A 94 -4.34 -6.25 -19.16
C ALA A 94 -5.34 -5.13 -19.51
N PRO A 95 -5.52 -4.76 -20.79
CA PRO A 95 -6.55 -3.82 -21.19
C PRO A 95 -7.92 -4.27 -20.66
N PRO A 96 -8.64 -3.44 -19.87
CA PRO A 96 -9.93 -3.85 -19.27
C PRO A 96 -10.97 -4.24 -20.31
N SER A 97 -10.87 -3.70 -21.52
CA SER A 97 -11.73 -4.03 -22.65
C SER A 97 -11.52 -5.43 -23.21
N ASP A 98 -10.36 -6.04 -22.97
CA ASP A 98 -10.06 -7.43 -23.35
C ASP A 98 -10.39 -8.38 -22.19
N ARG A 99 -11.69 -8.58 -21.95
CA ARG A 99 -12.19 -9.44 -20.87
C ARG A 99 -11.69 -10.88 -20.97
N ASP A 100 -11.51 -11.39 -22.17
CA ASP A 100 -11.06 -12.78 -22.38
C ASP A 100 -9.59 -12.94 -21.97
N LEU A 101 -8.73 -11.96 -22.27
CA LEU A 101 -7.35 -11.96 -21.81
C LEU A 101 -7.28 -11.83 -20.29
N VAL A 102 -8.06 -10.91 -19.69
CA VAL A 102 -8.14 -10.74 -18.23
C VAL A 102 -8.53 -12.05 -17.54
N LYS A 103 -9.56 -12.73 -18.08
CA LYS A 103 -10.01 -14.05 -17.59
C LYS A 103 -8.91 -15.10 -17.70
N ALA A 104 -8.29 -15.21 -18.86
CA ALA A 104 -7.28 -16.24 -19.11
C ALA A 104 -6.04 -16.07 -18.20
N LEU A 105 -5.60 -14.83 -17.93
CA LEU A 105 -4.54 -14.53 -16.97
C LEU A 105 -4.94 -14.88 -15.53
N LEU A 106 -6.19 -14.56 -15.17
CA LEU A 106 -6.73 -14.88 -13.85
C LEU A 106 -6.84 -16.38 -13.63
N ASP A 107 -7.37 -17.11 -14.62
CA ASP A 107 -7.50 -18.57 -14.58
C ASP A 107 -6.13 -19.24 -14.43
N ALA A 108 -5.12 -18.81 -15.22
CA ALA A 108 -3.77 -19.33 -15.13
C ALA A 108 -3.15 -19.12 -13.72
N ALA A 109 -3.36 -17.96 -13.11
CA ALA A 109 -2.88 -17.69 -11.76
C ALA A 109 -3.63 -18.54 -10.71
N VAL A 110 -4.95 -18.64 -10.82
CA VAL A 110 -5.80 -19.42 -9.90
C VAL A 110 -5.45 -20.92 -9.98
N GLU A 111 -5.33 -21.48 -11.18
CA GLU A 111 -4.96 -22.89 -11.39
C GLU A 111 -3.58 -23.19 -10.81
N ARG A 112 -2.60 -22.31 -11.02
CA ARG A 112 -1.26 -22.48 -10.46
C ARG A 112 -1.27 -22.44 -8.94
N LEU A 113 -1.94 -21.44 -8.34
CA LEU A 113 -2.08 -21.35 -6.88
C LEU A 113 -2.83 -22.56 -6.30
N ALA A 114 -3.87 -23.05 -6.97
CA ALA A 114 -4.59 -24.25 -6.55
C ALA A 114 -3.69 -25.50 -6.60
N SER A 115 -2.90 -25.64 -7.66
CA SER A 115 -1.94 -26.75 -7.79
C SER A 115 -0.83 -26.70 -6.74
N ASP A 116 -0.47 -25.51 -6.27
CA ASP A 116 0.47 -25.31 -5.15
C ASP A 116 -0.16 -25.58 -3.77
N GLY A 117 -1.47 -25.88 -3.71
CA GLY A 117 -2.19 -26.24 -2.48
C GLY A 117 -2.99 -25.11 -1.85
N ALA A 118 -3.11 -23.96 -2.50
CA ALA A 118 -3.95 -22.88 -1.98
C ALA A 118 -5.43 -23.30 -1.95
N ARG A 119 -6.11 -22.99 -0.87
CA ARG A 119 -7.56 -23.17 -0.66
C ARG A 119 -8.29 -21.82 -0.61
N LYS A 120 -7.52 -20.75 -0.52
CA LYS A 120 -8.01 -19.38 -0.49
C LYS A 120 -7.05 -18.50 -1.27
N ILE A 121 -7.57 -17.60 -2.07
CA ILE A 121 -6.79 -16.63 -2.84
C ILE A 121 -7.24 -15.23 -2.46
N PHE A 122 -6.28 -14.35 -2.19
CA PHE A 122 -6.49 -12.91 -2.06
C PHE A 122 -6.12 -12.21 -3.37
N PHE A 123 -6.91 -11.23 -3.77
CA PHE A 123 -6.60 -10.36 -4.89
C PHE A 123 -6.31 -8.95 -4.36
N HIS A 124 -5.16 -8.39 -4.77
CA HIS A 124 -4.62 -7.14 -4.23
C HIS A 124 -4.70 -7.11 -2.70
N PRO A 125 -4.03 -8.05 -2.02
CA PRO A 125 -4.08 -8.09 -0.57
C PRO A 125 -3.45 -6.83 0.01
N SER A 126 -4.12 -6.24 0.99
CA SER A 126 -3.50 -5.17 1.76
C SER A 126 -2.37 -5.72 2.62
N TRP A 127 -1.47 -4.85 3.07
CA TRP A 127 -0.38 -5.21 3.95
C TRP A 127 -0.82 -5.90 5.27
N VAL A 128 -2.08 -5.75 5.67
CA VAL A 128 -2.67 -6.46 6.84
C VAL A 128 -2.90 -7.94 6.54
N GLN A 129 -3.17 -8.27 5.27
CA GLN A 129 -3.43 -9.64 4.84
C GLN A 129 -2.18 -10.30 4.27
N CYS A 130 -1.27 -9.49 3.73
CA CYS A 130 -0.06 -9.94 3.09
C CYS A 130 1.06 -8.93 3.37
N THR A 131 2.19 -9.44 3.83
CA THR A 131 3.32 -8.58 4.20
C THR A 131 4.30 -8.31 3.06
N GLN A 132 3.97 -8.72 1.84
CA GLN A 132 4.84 -8.48 0.69
C GLN A 132 4.57 -7.11 0.07
N PRO A 133 5.58 -6.25 -0.01
CA PRO A 133 5.44 -4.87 -0.43
C PRO A 133 5.49 -4.67 -1.94
N PHE A 134 5.18 -5.71 -2.76
CA PHE A 134 5.18 -5.55 -4.20
C PHE A 134 4.26 -4.40 -4.64
N TYR A 135 4.71 -3.65 -5.63
CA TYR A 135 4.00 -2.54 -6.26
C TYR A 135 3.68 -1.34 -5.36
N ASN A 136 4.21 -1.28 -4.14
CA ASN A 136 4.11 -0.08 -3.30
C ASN A 136 4.75 1.12 -4.01
N GLY A 137 4.07 2.26 -3.99
CA GLY A 137 4.53 3.49 -4.62
C GLY A 137 4.29 3.59 -6.13
N ILE A 138 3.98 2.49 -6.82
CA ILE A 138 3.81 2.48 -8.28
C ILE A 138 2.40 2.13 -8.76
N ALA A 139 1.53 1.66 -7.87
CA ALA A 139 0.15 1.31 -8.22
C ALA A 139 -0.88 2.37 -7.77
N GLY A 140 -0.51 3.64 -7.77
CA GLY A 140 -1.39 4.75 -7.41
C GLY A 140 -1.55 4.98 -5.90
N ALA A 141 -0.72 4.32 -5.08
CA ALA A 141 -0.70 4.48 -3.63
C ALA A 141 0.71 4.29 -3.05
N TYR A 142 1.02 4.99 -1.97
CA TYR A 142 2.30 4.86 -1.25
C TYR A 142 2.47 3.44 -0.67
N GLU A 143 1.42 2.89 -0.09
CA GLU A 143 1.29 1.47 0.24
C GLU A 143 0.12 0.91 -0.56
N MET A 144 0.22 -0.33 -1.03
CA MET A 144 -0.85 -0.98 -1.78
C MET A 144 -2.03 -1.30 -0.84
N PRO A 145 -3.13 -0.55 -0.87
CA PRO A 145 -4.26 -0.78 0.02
C PRO A 145 -5.30 -1.75 -0.57
N GLY A 146 -5.10 -2.15 -1.82
CA GLY A 146 -6.05 -2.96 -2.57
C GLY A 146 -6.21 -2.52 -4.03
N LEU A 147 -7.28 -2.97 -4.66
CA LEU A 147 -7.71 -2.52 -5.99
C LEU A 147 -8.57 -1.26 -5.86
N SER A 148 -8.28 -0.22 -6.66
CA SER A 148 -9.12 0.98 -6.69
C SER A 148 -10.54 0.65 -7.15
N ASP A 149 -11.53 1.25 -6.51
CA ASP A 149 -12.95 1.15 -6.88
C ASP A 149 -13.27 1.77 -8.25
N THR A 150 -12.36 2.56 -8.80
CA THR A 150 -12.47 3.09 -10.18
C THR A 150 -12.23 2.04 -11.26
N ARG A 151 -11.78 0.84 -10.91
CA ARG A 151 -11.52 -0.30 -11.82
C ARG A 151 -12.74 -1.21 -11.97
N ALA A 152 -13.90 -0.63 -12.26
CA ALA A 152 -15.19 -1.33 -12.29
C ALA A 152 -15.19 -2.57 -13.20
N GLU A 153 -14.65 -2.48 -14.42
CA GLU A 153 -14.62 -3.61 -15.37
C GLU A 153 -13.80 -4.80 -14.84
N LEU A 154 -12.68 -4.54 -14.15
CA LEU A 154 -11.89 -5.59 -13.51
C LEU A 154 -12.62 -6.18 -12.30
N LEU A 155 -13.30 -5.35 -11.51
CA LEU A 155 -14.12 -5.80 -10.38
C LEU A 155 -15.24 -6.74 -10.84
N ASP A 156 -15.89 -6.45 -11.98
CA ASP A 156 -16.91 -7.31 -12.57
C ASP A 156 -16.35 -8.68 -12.98
N VAL A 157 -15.18 -8.70 -13.65
CA VAL A 157 -14.52 -9.97 -14.00
C VAL A 157 -14.16 -10.78 -12.77
N LEU A 158 -13.64 -10.13 -11.74
CA LEU A 158 -13.29 -10.80 -10.48
C LEU A 158 -14.53 -11.36 -9.77
N ALA A 159 -15.64 -10.62 -9.75
CA ALA A 159 -16.90 -11.08 -9.20
C ALA A 159 -17.44 -12.31 -9.95
N ASP A 160 -17.42 -12.31 -11.29
CA ASP A 160 -17.79 -13.44 -12.15
C ASP A 160 -16.93 -14.67 -11.86
N HIS A 161 -15.67 -14.47 -11.39
CA HIS A 161 -14.76 -15.54 -10.97
C HIS A 161 -14.87 -15.91 -9.50
N GLY A 162 -15.91 -15.45 -8.79
CA GLY A 162 -16.19 -15.81 -7.41
C GLY A 162 -15.34 -15.08 -6.37
N PHE A 163 -14.64 -14.01 -6.76
CA PHE A 163 -14.01 -13.13 -5.77
C PHE A 163 -15.04 -12.22 -5.12
N THR A 164 -14.95 -12.10 -3.80
CA THR A 164 -15.83 -11.24 -3.00
C THR A 164 -15.01 -10.23 -2.20
N PRO A 165 -15.55 -9.03 -1.89
CA PRO A 165 -14.85 -8.07 -1.06
C PRO A 165 -14.50 -8.63 0.32
N ALA A 166 -13.21 -8.59 0.68
CA ALA A 166 -12.69 -9.01 1.98
C ALA A 166 -12.47 -7.81 2.92
N ALA A 167 -12.04 -6.68 2.37
CA ALA A 167 -11.85 -5.45 3.14
C ALA A 167 -11.98 -4.21 2.25
N HIS A 168 -12.38 -3.11 2.88
CA HIS A 168 -12.49 -1.78 2.26
C HIS A 168 -11.54 -0.82 2.96
N TYR A 169 -10.76 -0.10 2.15
CA TYR A 169 -9.87 0.94 2.63
C TYR A 169 -10.24 2.29 2.04
N ALA A 170 -9.90 3.33 2.74
CA ALA A 170 -10.03 4.70 2.26
C ALA A 170 -8.69 5.42 2.40
N THR A 171 -8.43 6.36 1.52
CA THR A 171 -7.24 7.19 1.54
C THR A 171 -7.60 8.63 1.89
N PRO A 172 -7.53 9.02 3.17
CA PRO A 172 -7.50 10.43 3.56
C PRO A 172 -6.21 11.09 3.07
N GLU A 173 -6.32 12.35 2.62
CA GLU A 173 -5.18 13.18 2.26
C GLU A 173 -5.23 14.49 3.05
N PHE A 174 -4.11 14.86 3.66
CA PHE A 174 -3.90 16.11 4.37
C PHE A 174 -3.15 17.08 3.48
N ASP A 175 -3.76 18.19 3.15
CA ASP A 175 -3.09 19.29 2.49
C ASP A 175 -2.29 20.08 3.53
N LEU A 176 -0.97 20.11 3.35
CA LEU A 176 -0.05 20.83 4.23
C LEU A 176 0.18 22.27 3.78
N SER A 177 -0.35 22.69 2.65
CA SER A 177 -0.33 24.09 2.20
C SER A 177 -1.24 24.98 3.06
N ASP A 178 -2.28 24.43 3.68
CA ASP A 178 -3.12 25.12 4.67
C ASP A 178 -2.38 25.27 6.02
N ARG A 179 -1.49 26.26 6.06
CA ARG A 179 -0.65 26.56 7.24
C ARG A 179 -1.47 26.98 8.45
N ALA A 180 -2.60 27.67 8.25
CA ALA A 180 -3.47 28.08 9.36
C ALA A 180 -4.08 26.85 10.05
N ARG A 181 -4.53 25.89 9.26
CA ARG A 181 -5.04 24.61 9.78
C ARG A 181 -3.96 23.84 10.51
N LEU A 182 -2.75 23.73 9.92
CA LEU A 182 -1.64 23.02 10.57
C LEU A 182 -1.29 23.67 11.91
N SER A 183 -1.18 25.01 11.97
CA SER A 183 -0.93 25.75 13.22
C SER A 183 -2.00 25.46 14.29
N SER A 184 -3.29 25.47 13.91
CA SER A 184 -4.37 25.13 14.84
C SER A 184 -4.28 23.68 15.36
N LEU A 185 -3.86 22.74 14.52
CA LEU A 185 -3.60 21.36 14.94
C LEU A 185 -2.41 21.29 15.90
N MET A 186 -1.33 22.05 15.65
CA MET A 186 -0.17 22.11 16.55
C MET A 186 -0.51 22.67 17.93
N GLU A 187 -1.32 23.72 17.99
CA GLU A 187 -1.83 24.24 19.28
C GLU A 187 -2.63 23.18 20.05
N ALA A 188 -3.45 22.40 19.34
CA ALA A 188 -4.18 21.29 19.95
C ALA A 188 -3.25 20.17 20.42
N ALA A 189 -2.18 19.89 19.65
CA ALA A 189 -1.16 18.91 20.01
C ALA A 189 -0.39 19.33 21.26
N GLU A 190 -0.02 20.61 21.37
CA GLU A 190 0.71 21.14 22.52
C GLU A 190 -0.04 20.89 23.84
N ARG A 191 -1.36 21.10 23.86
CA ARG A 191 -2.18 20.82 25.07
C ARG A 191 -2.18 19.32 25.46
N ILE A 192 -2.07 18.42 24.48
CA ILE A 192 -1.95 16.99 24.74
C ILE A 192 -0.53 16.69 25.23
N TRP A 193 0.47 17.27 24.56
CA TRP A 193 1.88 17.08 24.86
C TRP A 193 2.22 17.43 26.29
N GLN A 194 1.84 18.62 26.75
CA GLN A 194 2.10 19.09 28.12
C GLN A 194 1.62 18.09 29.20
N ARG A 195 0.48 17.43 28.97
CA ARG A 195 -0.03 16.39 29.90
C ARG A 195 0.82 15.12 29.90
N VAL A 196 1.34 14.75 28.72
CA VAL A 196 2.11 13.49 28.56
C VAL A 196 3.57 13.72 29.02
N GLU A 197 4.11 14.87 28.73
CA GLU A 197 5.45 15.30 29.16
C GLU A 197 5.54 15.41 30.68
N SER A 198 4.53 15.99 31.34
CA SER A 198 4.47 16.02 32.80
C SER A 198 4.38 14.63 33.46
N ALA A 199 4.01 13.61 32.69
CA ALA A 199 4.08 12.20 33.10
C ALA A 199 5.43 11.53 32.74
N GLY A 200 6.45 12.31 32.34
CA GLY A 200 7.80 11.82 32.05
C GLY A 200 7.98 11.29 30.61
N ALA A 201 7.08 11.60 29.71
CA ALA A 201 7.25 11.20 28.30
C ALA A 201 8.22 12.12 27.56
N THR A 202 8.93 11.55 26.58
CA THR A 202 9.81 12.26 25.63
C THR A 202 9.40 11.94 24.21
N ARG A 203 9.73 12.82 23.26
CA ARG A 203 9.51 12.60 21.82
C ARG A 203 10.83 12.40 21.11
N ALA A 204 10.82 11.52 20.10
CA ALA A 204 11.97 11.27 19.24
C ALA A 204 11.53 11.17 17.78
N VAL A 205 12.39 11.61 16.88
CA VAL A 205 12.27 11.35 15.45
C VAL A 205 13.54 10.65 14.99
N ARG A 206 13.41 9.45 14.44
CA ARG A 206 14.55 8.69 13.95
C ARG A 206 14.35 8.22 12.52
N GLN A 207 15.43 8.13 11.78
CA GLN A 207 15.41 7.54 10.43
C GLN A 207 15.46 6.02 10.53
N VAL A 208 14.58 5.35 9.78
CA VAL A 208 14.57 3.90 9.64
C VAL A 208 14.76 3.55 8.16
N ARG A 209 15.67 2.63 7.91
CA ARG A 209 15.85 2.03 6.60
C ARG A 209 15.31 0.60 6.65
N SER A 210 14.56 0.24 5.65
CA SER A 210 14.00 -1.10 5.47
C SER A 210 14.36 -1.59 4.08
N ALA A 211 14.62 -2.87 3.94
CA ALA A 211 14.78 -3.49 2.63
C ALA A 211 13.48 -3.49 1.79
N PHE A 212 12.34 -3.31 2.45
CA PHE A 212 11.01 -3.44 1.82
C PHE A 212 10.31 -2.11 1.55
N PHE A 213 10.76 -1.05 2.19
CA PHE A 213 10.12 0.27 2.10
C PHE A 213 11.15 1.35 1.81
N PRO A 214 10.76 2.45 1.15
CA PRO A 214 11.60 3.63 1.06
C PRO A 214 12.11 4.07 2.44
N PRO A 215 13.20 4.82 2.53
CA PRO A 215 13.65 5.40 3.79
C PRO A 215 12.50 6.17 4.46
N ARG A 216 12.25 5.87 5.71
CA ARG A 216 11.15 6.46 6.49
C ARG A 216 11.68 7.16 7.72
N ARG A 217 10.96 8.18 8.17
CA ARG A 217 11.08 8.73 9.51
C ARG A 217 10.06 8.07 10.42
N VAL A 218 10.46 7.78 11.63
CA VAL A 218 9.56 7.30 12.68
C VAL A 218 9.48 8.39 13.74
N VAL A 219 8.28 8.87 14.02
CA VAL A 219 7.97 9.73 15.15
C VAL A 219 7.53 8.84 16.30
N GLU A 220 8.14 9.00 17.46
CA GLU A 220 7.87 8.19 18.65
C GLU A 220 7.63 9.08 19.86
N ILE A 221 6.72 8.62 20.72
CA ILE A 221 6.55 9.14 22.08
C ILE A 221 6.95 8.01 23.03
N ILE A 222 7.90 8.28 23.90
CA ILE A 222 8.54 7.29 24.78
C ILE A 222 8.30 7.69 26.21
N SER A 223 7.91 6.73 27.06
CA SER A 223 7.81 6.88 28.51
C SER A 223 8.66 5.82 29.19
N GLY A 224 9.71 6.23 29.89
CA GLY A 224 10.71 5.31 30.40
C GLY A 224 11.40 4.53 29.26
N LEU A 225 11.23 3.22 29.23
CA LEU A 225 11.76 2.33 28.18
C LEU A 225 10.69 1.89 27.16
N GLU A 226 9.45 2.37 27.28
CA GLU A 226 8.32 1.96 26.44
C GLU A 226 8.04 3.00 25.36
N THR A 227 7.92 2.59 24.10
CA THR A 227 7.32 3.40 23.04
C THR A 227 5.80 3.37 23.19
N ILE A 228 5.21 4.46 23.68
CA ILE A 228 3.78 4.56 23.98
C ILE A 228 2.91 5.00 22.81
N ALA A 229 3.51 5.69 21.83
CA ALA A 229 2.88 5.97 20.53
C ALA A 229 3.96 6.09 19.46
N MET A 230 3.62 5.67 18.23
CA MET A 230 4.51 5.81 17.08
C MET A 230 3.75 5.88 15.77
N THR A 231 4.39 6.46 14.78
CA THR A 231 4.00 6.38 13.37
C THR A 231 5.22 6.56 12.48
N ALA A 232 5.19 6.04 11.27
CA ALA A 232 6.21 6.26 10.27
C ALA A 232 5.67 7.09 9.11
N PHE A 233 6.52 7.93 8.52
CA PHE A 233 6.20 8.69 7.32
C PHE A 233 7.42 8.77 6.39
N GLY A 234 7.19 9.07 5.13
CA GLY A 234 8.27 9.25 4.17
C GLY A 234 7.78 9.75 2.81
N PRO A 235 8.70 10.24 1.97
CA PRO A 235 8.37 10.76 0.67
C PRO A 235 7.89 9.65 -0.29
N TRP A 236 6.95 10.01 -1.15
CA TRP A 236 6.56 9.18 -2.29
C TRP A 236 7.28 9.70 -3.53
N GLU A 237 8.48 9.18 -3.75
CA GLU A 237 9.42 9.67 -4.76
C GLU A 237 8.87 9.51 -6.18
N GLU A 238 8.23 8.38 -6.46
CA GLU A 238 7.64 8.07 -7.76
C GLU A 238 6.55 9.09 -8.11
N TYR A 239 5.70 9.43 -7.13
CA TYR A 239 4.66 10.44 -7.28
C TYR A 239 5.25 11.84 -7.50
N ALA A 240 6.25 12.23 -6.69
CA ALA A 240 6.91 13.53 -6.81
C ALA A 240 7.56 13.70 -8.19
N ARG A 241 8.20 12.65 -8.70
CA ARG A 241 8.80 12.65 -10.03
C ARG A 241 7.76 12.82 -11.15
N ALA A 242 6.60 12.19 -11.02
CA ALA A 242 5.54 12.21 -12.04
C ALA A 242 4.73 13.51 -12.03
N HIS A 243 4.51 14.10 -10.86
CA HIS A 243 3.54 15.18 -10.67
C HIS A 243 4.15 16.51 -10.22
N GLY A 244 5.45 16.53 -9.89
CA GLY A 244 6.12 17.72 -9.35
C GLY A 244 5.59 18.16 -7.97
N ARG A 245 4.75 17.34 -7.31
CA ARG A 245 4.17 17.58 -5.99
C ARG A 245 4.74 16.60 -4.99
N ARG A 246 5.19 17.07 -3.85
CA ARG A 246 5.81 16.26 -2.80
C ARG A 246 4.75 15.66 -1.89
N LEU A 247 4.25 14.50 -2.26
CA LEU A 247 3.30 13.74 -1.46
C LEU A 247 4.05 12.75 -0.58
N TYR A 248 3.69 12.71 0.71
CA TYR A 248 4.26 11.77 1.68
C TYR A 248 3.23 10.74 2.11
N GLY A 249 3.69 9.53 2.42
CA GLY A 249 2.85 8.48 3.00
C GLY A 249 3.05 8.37 4.50
N ILE A 250 1.96 8.22 5.27
CA ILE A 250 1.99 7.86 6.69
C ILE A 250 1.54 6.42 6.86
N THR A 251 2.24 5.67 7.72
CA THR A 251 2.00 4.25 7.96
C THR A 251 2.13 3.90 9.45
N GLY A 252 1.45 2.84 9.89
CA GLY A 252 1.71 2.24 11.19
C GLY A 252 1.40 3.13 12.39
N VAL A 253 0.29 3.89 12.38
CA VAL A 253 -0.15 4.70 13.54
C VAL A 253 -0.53 3.79 14.68
N GLN A 254 0.25 3.79 15.76
CA GLN A 254 0.10 2.91 16.90
C GLN A 254 0.09 3.68 18.22
N VAL A 255 -0.72 3.22 19.17
CA VAL A 255 -0.74 3.69 20.55
C VAL A 255 -0.81 2.47 21.47
N ALA A 256 0.10 2.38 22.42
CA ALA A 256 0.16 1.32 23.41
C ALA A 256 -1.16 1.23 24.18
N ARG A 257 -1.58 0.00 24.52
CA ARG A 257 -2.93 -0.26 25.05
C ARG A 257 -3.26 0.56 26.29
N GLY A 258 -2.31 0.66 27.23
CA GLY A 258 -2.48 1.39 28.49
C GLY A 258 -2.58 2.91 28.32
N TRP A 259 -2.20 3.43 27.16
CA TRP A 259 -2.14 4.86 26.86
C TRP A 259 -3.24 5.34 25.90
N ARG A 260 -4.15 4.44 25.54
CA ARG A 260 -5.29 4.78 24.66
C ARG A 260 -6.31 5.66 25.38
N GLY A 261 -7.01 6.50 24.63
CA GLY A 261 -7.99 7.45 25.19
C GLY A 261 -7.41 8.78 25.65
N MET A 262 -6.09 8.92 25.73
CA MET A 262 -5.40 10.12 26.19
C MET A 262 -5.08 11.15 25.08
N GLY A 263 -5.55 10.90 23.85
CA GLY A 263 -5.29 11.79 22.70
C GLY A 263 -3.98 11.51 21.96
N LEU A 264 -3.19 10.51 22.37
CA LEU A 264 -1.88 10.22 21.75
C LEU A 264 -1.96 9.89 20.27
N GLY A 265 -3.04 9.25 19.80
CA GLY A 265 -3.24 9.01 18.37
C GLY A 265 -3.35 10.31 17.57
N LYS A 266 -4.02 11.33 18.13
CA LYS A 266 -4.09 12.67 17.53
C LYS A 266 -2.74 13.37 17.58
N LEU A 267 -2.08 13.32 18.73
CA LEU A 267 -0.76 13.93 18.95
C LEU A 267 0.28 13.39 17.97
N ILE A 268 0.45 12.05 17.89
CA ILE A 268 1.48 11.44 17.05
C ILE A 268 1.24 11.73 15.56
N MET A 269 -0.03 11.79 15.13
CA MET A 269 -0.38 12.18 13.75
C MET A 269 0.00 13.62 13.46
N ILE A 270 -0.31 14.55 14.36
CA ILE A 270 0.02 15.97 14.15
C ILE A 270 1.52 16.17 14.12
N LEU A 271 2.29 15.51 15.01
CA LEU A 271 3.74 15.55 14.99
C LEU A 271 4.34 15.01 13.68
N ALA A 272 3.74 13.98 13.10
CA ALA A 272 4.17 13.46 11.81
C ALA A 272 3.82 14.38 10.64
N LEU A 273 2.66 15.05 10.69
CA LEU A 273 2.27 16.06 9.70
C LEU A 273 3.21 17.26 9.72
N ASP A 274 3.56 17.73 10.92
CA ASP A 274 4.49 18.84 11.14
C ASP A 274 5.89 18.49 10.62
N ALA A 275 6.42 17.34 11.01
CA ALA A 275 7.71 16.87 10.53
C ALA A 275 7.75 16.66 9.01
N ALA A 276 6.68 16.19 8.39
CA ALA A 276 6.57 16.09 6.94
C ALA A 276 6.55 17.49 6.28
N ALA A 277 5.85 18.46 6.89
CA ALA A 277 5.83 19.84 6.41
C ALA A 277 7.20 20.52 6.51
N GLU A 278 7.97 20.26 7.58
CA GLU A 278 9.36 20.73 7.74
C GLU A 278 10.28 20.14 6.66
N GLU A 279 10.05 18.90 6.23
CA GLU A 279 10.76 18.30 5.11
C GLU A 279 10.27 18.78 3.73
N GLY A 280 9.28 19.69 3.70
CA GLY A 280 8.74 20.34 2.51
C GLY A 280 7.71 19.49 1.77
N ALA A 281 6.99 18.61 2.46
CA ALA A 281 5.83 17.93 1.88
C ALA A 281 4.70 18.94 1.58
N ASP A 282 4.05 18.78 0.42
CA ASP A 282 2.86 19.55 0.05
C ASP A 282 1.60 18.92 0.62
N ALA A 283 1.60 17.61 0.75
CA ALA A 283 0.50 16.85 1.33
C ALA A 283 0.97 15.51 1.91
N VAL A 284 0.13 14.94 2.75
CA VAL A 284 0.33 13.62 3.33
C VAL A 284 -0.90 12.77 3.11
N HIS A 285 -0.72 11.51 2.71
CA HIS A 285 -1.79 10.54 2.65
C HIS A 285 -1.51 9.30 3.51
N LEU A 286 -2.56 8.57 3.82
CA LEU A 286 -2.49 7.29 4.52
C LEU A 286 -3.65 6.40 4.08
N HIS A 287 -3.59 5.13 4.44
CA HIS A 287 -4.68 4.21 4.18
C HIS A 287 -5.31 3.76 5.48
N VAL A 288 -6.64 3.75 5.52
CA VAL A 288 -7.39 3.32 6.70
C VAL A 288 -8.42 2.26 6.32
N TYR A 289 -8.37 1.14 7.05
CA TYR A 289 -9.40 0.12 6.96
C TYR A 289 -10.73 0.67 7.51
N LYS A 290 -11.79 0.62 6.71
CA LYS A 290 -13.11 1.18 7.09
C LYS A 290 -13.70 0.56 8.35
N GLY A 291 -13.38 -0.71 8.65
CA GLY A 291 -13.77 -1.37 9.89
C GLY A 291 -12.97 -0.93 11.13
N ASN A 292 -11.89 -0.15 10.96
CA ASN A 292 -11.16 0.43 12.09
C ASN A 292 -11.79 1.77 12.52
N GLU A 293 -12.92 1.69 13.23
CA GLU A 293 -13.69 2.87 13.65
C GLU A 293 -12.85 3.88 14.45
N ARG A 294 -11.87 3.43 15.23
CA ARG A 294 -11.01 4.34 16.01
C ARG A 294 -10.13 5.19 15.12
N ALA A 295 -9.45 4.57 14.16
CA ALA A 295 -8.63 5.29 13.19
C ALA A 295 -9.50 6.15 12.28
N TRP A 296 -10.65 5.63 11.84
CA TRP A 296 -11.61 6.38 11.05
C TRP A 296 -12.06 7.66 11.75
N ASN A 297 -12.46 7.55 13.03
CA ASN A 297 -12.88 8.71 13.83
C ASN A 297 -11.71 9.70 14.07
N LEU A 298 -10.48 9.19 14.24
CA LEU A 298 -9.29 10.03 14.35
C LEU A 298 -9.12 10.90 13.10
N TYR A 299 -9.12 10.30 11.92
CA TYR A 299 -8.87 11.03 10.68
C TYR A 299 -10.04 11.93 10.29
N HIS A 300 -11.26 11.43 10.36
CA HIS A 300 -12.46 12.17 9.96
C HIS A 300 -12.87 13.24 10.97
N ARG A 301 -13.05 12.86 12.26
CA ARG A 301 -13.60 13.75 13.25
C ARG A 301 -12.56 14.62 13.92
N ALA A 302 -11.42 14.02 14.33
CA ALA A 302 -10.42 14.77 15.10
C ALA A 302 -9.48 15.59 14.21
N LEU A 303 -9.24 15.16 12.97
CA LEU A 303 -8.37 15.83 12.02
C LEU A 303 -9.11 16.42 10.81
N GLY A 304 -10.42 16.16 10.68
CA GLY A 304 -11.30 16.78 9.69
C GLY A 304 -10.97 16.44 8.24
N VAL A 305 -10.51 15.20 7.95
CA VAL A 305 -10.06 14.81 6.61
C VAL A 305 -11.07 13.89 5.92
N GLN A 306 -11.36 14.18 4.66
CA GLN A 306 -12.24 13.36 3.84
C GLN A 306 -11.41 12.39 2.98
N PRO A 307 -11.87 11.16 2.76
CA PRO A 307 -11.18 10.24 1.87
C PRO A 307 -11.29 10.70 0.42
N LYS A 308 -10.19 10.59 -0.32
CA LYS A 308 -10.14 10.88 -1.76
C LYS A 308 -10.40 9.64 -2.63
N HIS A 309 -9.94 8.49 -2.16
CA HIS A 309 -10.00 7.24 -2.92
C HIS A 309 -10.47 6.10 -2.04
N LEU A 310 -11.15 5.14 -2.67
CA LEU A 310 -11.57 3.89 -2.04
C LEU A 310 -10.85 2.72 -2.71
N TRP A 311 -10.58 1.69 -1.92
CA TRP A 311 -9.86 0.51 -2.35
C TRP A 311 -10.50 -0.74 -1.77
N LEU A 312 -10.39 -1.83 -2.51
CA LEU A 312 -10.97 -3.12 -2.18
C LEU A 312 -9.88 -4.18 -2.17
N THR A 313 -9.83 -4.97 -1.12
CA THR A 313 -9.19 -6.27 -1.20
C THR A 313 -10.27 -7.32 -1.41
N LEU A 314 -9.99 -8.30 -2.24
CA LEU A 314 -10.95 -9.35 -2.56
C LEU A 314 -10.39 -10.70 -2.16
N GLU A 315 -11.28 -11.65 -1.92
CA GLU A 315 -10.91 -13.03 -1.63
C GLU A 315 -11.81 -14.02 -2.37
N ARG A 316 -11.26 -15.19 -2.67
CA ARG A 316 -11.96 -16.33 -3.22
C ARG A 316 -11.54 -17.59 -2.47
N ARG A 317 -12.49 -18.42 -2.10
CA ARG A 317 -12.25 -19.81 -1.63
C ARG A 317 -12.29 -20.75 -2.83
N LEU A 318 -11.35 -21.67 -2.88
CA LEU A 318 -11.25 -22.68 -3.93
C LEU A 318 -11.95 -23.98 -3.55
#